data_8968bd3c503508ab33211b3ec88d4a01
#
_entry.id   8968bd3c503508ab33211b3ec88d4a01
#
_cell.length_a   1.000
_cell.length_b   1.000
_cell.length_c   1.000
_cell.angle_alpha   90.00
_cell.angle_beta   90.00
_cell.angle_gamma   90.00
#
_symmetry.space_group_name_H-M   'P 1'
#
loop_
_entity.id
_entity.type
_entity.pdbx_description
1 polymer ?
#
loop_
_entity_poly.entity_id
_entity_poly.type
_entity_poly.pdbx_seq_one_letter_code
_entity_poly.pdbx_strand_id
1 'polypeptide(L)'
;KTEKAYTKALSMSVNAGMKDFSNYLLYNFKDTPQDLYHRLRVNVDLCETLDVSIYSFPMKYHPIRDEHSHDRDYIGEHWNRKYIRAIQAILNATKGKIGRGVSFFEKAFGRNEEEYMELLIMPETFLLFRFFFEHLGYTQQWREAMSELTDAEREELYPIIFKNDFNHIDELTENEKFRHILKFYKNYRGDIADHNSELFRLKQEFDQQKNNV
;
A
#
# COMPACT_ATOMS: atom_id res chain seq x y z
N LYS A 1 -3.85 -2.95 -24.15
CA LYS A 1 -4.61 -4.21 -24.37
C LYS A 1 -5.68 -4.26 -23.31
N THR A 2 -6.90 -4.65 -23.68
CA THR A 2 -8.04 -4.66 -22.79
C THR A 2 -8.04 -5.87 -21.86
N GLU A 3 -8.65 -5.77 -20.70
CA GLU A 3 -8.91 -6.86 -19.76
C GLU A 3 -9.53 -8.08 -20.46
N LYS A 4 -10.51 -7.86 -21.36
CA LYS A 4 -11.13 -8.91 -22.17
C LYS A 4 -10.11 -9.73 -22.99
N ALA A 5 -9.13 -9.08 -23.59
CA ALA A 5 -8.10 -9.77 -24.36
C ALA A 5 -7.14 -10.57 -23.45
N TYR A 6 -6.83 -10.04 -22.28
CA TYR A 6 -6.03 -10.71 -21.26
C TYR A 6 -6.74 -11.97 -20.74
N THR A 7 -7.98 -11.83 -20.31
CA THR A 7 -8.80 -12.96 -19.81
C THR A 7 -8.96 -14.05 -20.86
N LYS A 8 -9.21 -13.68 -22.13
CA LYS A 8 -9.30 -14.63 -23.23
C LYS A 8 -7.98 -15.40 -23.43
N ALA A 9 -6.84 -14.71 -23.45
CA ALA A 9 -5.54 -15.35 -23.62
C ALA A 9 -5.24 -16.32 -22.47
N LEU A 10 -5.53 -15.91 -21.23
CA LEU A 10 -5.37 -16.75 -20.04
C LEU A 10 -6.26 -18.01 -20.13
N SER A 11 -7.54 -17.86 -20.45
CA SER A 11 -8.47 -18.98 -20.60
C SER A 11 -8.01 -19.98 -21.69
N MET A 12 -7.46 -19.49 -22.81
CA MET A 12 -6.89 -20.36 -23.85
C MET A 12 -5.70 -21.14 -23.31
N SER A 13 -4.82 -20.52 -22.53
CA SER A 13 -3.66 -21.21 -21.94
C SER A 13 -4.10 -22.25 -20.90
N VAL A 14 -5.11 -21.93 -20.08
CA VAL A 14 -5.71 -22.90 -19.14
C VAL A 14 -6.30 -24.09 -19.84
N ASN A 15 -7.04 -23.87 -20.93
CA ASN A 15 -7.60 -24.96 -21.77
C ASN A 15 -6.50 -25.83 -22.41
N ALA A 16 -5.31 -25.27 -22.62
CA ALA A 16 -4.12 -26.03 -23.09
C ALA A 16 -3.38 -26.75 -21.93
N GLY A 17 -3.91 -26.71 -20.69
CA GLY A 17 -3.41 -27.45 -19.55
C GLY A 17 -2.46 -26.66 -18.62
N MET A 18 -2.24 -25.37 -18.86
CA MET A 18 -1.42 -24.54 -17.96
C MET A 18 -2.16 -24.21 -16.67
N LYS A 19 -1.46 -24.27 -15.53
CA LYS A 19 -2.04 -24.01 -14.20
C LYS A 19 -1.34 -22.89 -13.42
N ASP A 20 -0.11 -22.58 -13.73
CA ASP A 20 0.69 -21.59 -13.06
C ASP A 20 1.11 -20.48 -14.03
N PHE A 21 0.84 -19.24 -13.62
CA PHE A 21 1.11 -18.05 -14.40
C PHE A 21 1.83 -17.03 -13.55
N SER A 22 2.55 -16.14 -14.21
CA SER A 22 3.10 -14.95 -13.55
C SER A 22 3.02 -13.75 -14.49
N ASN A 23 2.85 -12.56 -13.91
CA ASN A 23 2.88 -11.31 -14.66
C ASN A 23 3.49 -10.17 -13.86
N TYR A 24 3.98 -9.16 -14.58
CA TYR A 24 4.41 -7.90 -14.03
C TYR A 24 3.31 -6.86 -14.26
N LEU A 25 2.89 -6.17 -13.20
CA LEU A 25 1.93 -5.09 -13.24
C LEU A 25 2.66 -3.77 -13.02
N LEU A 26 2.94 -3.07 -14.10
CA LEU A 26 3.59 -1.76 -14.02
C LEU A 26 2.63 -0.72 -13.44
N TYR A 27 3.12 0.10 -12.53
CA TYR A 27 2.41 1.24 -11.96
C TYR A 27 3.31 2.48 -11.97
N ASN A 28 2.76 3.66 -11.71
CA ASN A 28 3.48 4.93 -11.73
C ASN A 28 3.83 5.40 -13.15
N PHE A 29 2.92 5.23 -14.11
CA PHE A 29 3.06 5.78 -15.47
C PHE A 29 1.89 6.73 -15.78
N LYS A 30 1.02 6.37 -16.72
CA LYS A 30 -0.20 7.11 -17.07
C LYS A 30 -1.45 6.53 -16.40
N ASP A 31 -1.24 5.47 -15.65
CA ASP A 31 -2.27 4.80 -14.86
C ASP A 31 -2.52 5.52 -13.54
N THR A 32 -3.70 5.31 -12.98
CA THR A 32 -4.06 5.74 -11.64
C THR A 32 -3.75 4.66 -10.59
N PRO A 33 -3.69 5.00 -9.30
CA PRO A 33 -3.65 3.98 -8.24
C PRO A 33 -4.79 2.97 -8.33
N GLN A 34 -6.00 3.42 -8.66
CA GLN A 34 -7.18 2.58 -8.83
C GLN A 34 -7.01 1.58 -9.99
N ASP A 35 -6.36 1.97 -11.10
CA ASP A 35 -6.04 1.05 -12.19
C ASP A 35 -5.12 -0.09 -11.74
N LEU A 36 -4.17 0.18 -10.82
CA LEU A 36 -3.34 -0.86 -10.24
C LEU A 36 -4.17 -1.81 -9.37
N TYR A 37 -5.03 -1.27 -8.50
CA TYR A 37 -5.92 -2.06 -7.66
C TYR A 37 -6.81 -2.97 -8.51
N HIS A 38 -7.47 -2.41 -9.53
CA HIS A 38 -8.33 -3.16 -10.44
C HIS A 38 -7.57 -4.31 -11.13
N ARG A 39 -6.39 -4.05 -11.67
CA ARG A 39 -5.57 -5.10 -12.34
C ARG A 39 -5.14 -6.22 -11.40
N LEU A 40 -4.84 -5.88 -10.13
CA LEU A 40 -4.54 -6.88 -9.10
C LEU A 40 -5.78 -7.70 -8.75
N ARG A 41 -6.93 -7.04 -8.57
CA ARG A 41 -8.21 -7.69 -8.25
C ARG A 41 -8.63 -8.66 -9.35
N VAL A 42 -8.56 -8.24 -10.61
CA VAL A 42 -8.85 -9.11 -11.77
C VAL A 42 -8.01 -10.40 -11.73
N ASN A 43 -6.71 -10.31 -11.40
CA ASN A 43 -5.87 -11.50 -11.31
C ASN A 43 -6.28 -12.42 -10.17
N VAL A 44 -6.62 -11.87 -9.01
CA VAL A 44 -7.09 -12.65 -7.86
C VAL A 44 -8.42 -13.35 -8.20
N ASP A 45 -9.37 -12.64 -8.81
CA ASP A 45 -10.66 -13.19 -9.21
C ASP A 45 -10.52 -14.27 -10.29
N LEU A 46 -9.58 -14.10 -11.24
CA LEU A 46 -9.27 -15.11 -12.24
C LEU A 46 -8.60 -16.36 -11.66
N CYS A 47 -7.81 -16.24 -10.60
CA CYS A 47 -7.30 -17.40 -9.87
C CYS A 47 -8.44 -18.30 -9.36
N GLU A 48 -9.48 -17.70 -8.78
CA GLU A 48 -10.63 -18.43 -8.25
C GLU A 48 -11.52 -18.97 -9.38
N THR A 49 -11.82 -18.13 -10.38
CA THR A 49 -12.75 -18.49 -11.47
C THR A 49 -12.22 -19.61 -12.38
N LEU A 50 -10.92 -19.61 -12.64
CA LEU A 50 -10.27 -20.58 -13.56
C LEU A 50 -9.55 -21.72 -12.81
N ASP A 51 -9.56 -21.71 -11.49
CA ASP A 51 -8.85 -22.65 -10.62
C ASP A 51 -7.36 -22.78 -11.00
N VAL A 52 -6.66 -21.63 -11.03
CA VAL A 52 -5.25 -21.52 -11.40
C VAL A 52 -4.49 -20.65 -10.41
N SER A 53 -3.17 -20.64 -10.49
CA SER A 53 -2.30 -19.73 -9.75
C SER A 53 -1.79 -18.62 -10.68
N ILE A 54 -2.09 -17.36 -10.35
CA ILE A 54 -1.51 -16.21 -11.04
C ILE A 54 -0.71 -15.40 -10.01
N TYR A 55 0.60 -15.34 -10.19
CA TYR A 55 1.49 -14.56 -9.35
C TYR A 55 1.74 -13.19 -9.97
N SER A 56 1.18 -12.15 -9.37
CA SER A 56 1.36 -10.77 -9.81
C SER A 56 2.51 -10.10 -9.07
N PHE A 57 3.38 -9.45 -9.83
CA PHE A 57 4.52 -8.69 -9.32
C PHE A 57 4.34 -7.21 -9.68
N PRO A 58 3.76 -6.39 -8.78
CA PRO A 58 3.70 -4.95 -9.01
C PRO A 58 5.09 -4.34 -9.09
N MET A 59 5.36 -3.61 -10.18
CA MET A 59 6.65 -2.97 -10.44
C MET A 59 6.46 -1.50 -10.73
N LYS A 60 7.22 -0.66 -10.02
CA LYS A 60 7.26 0.77 -10.31
C LYS A 60 7.83 0.98 -11.71
N TYR A 61 7.04 1.66 -12.57
CA TYR A 61 7.55 2.12 -13.86
C TYR A 61 8.65 3.16 -13.64
N HIS A 62 9.67 3.05 -14.47
CA HIS A 62 10.76 3.98 -14.56
C HIS A 62 11.10 4.21 -16.05
N PRO A 63 11.17 5.47 -16.52
CA PRO A 63 11.57 5.75 -17.89
C PRO A 63 12.95 5.17 -18.19
N ILE A 64 13.10 4.52 -19.35
CA ILE A 64 14.38 3.98 -19.81
C ILE A 64 15.03 4.84 -20.92
N ARG A 65 14.29 5.82 -21.40
CA ARG A 65 14.71 6.80 -22.42
C ARG A 65 14.14 8.14 -22.01
N ASP A 66 14.82 9.22 -22.34
CA ASP A 66 14.51 10.59 -22.01
C ASP A 66 15.33 11.17 -20.83
N GLU A 67 15.04 12.40 -20.45
CA GLU A 67 15.70 13.13 -19.36
C GLU A 67 15.57 12.44 -17.99
N HIS A 68 14.52 11.63 -17.81
CA HIS A 68 14.25 10.88 -16.56
C HIS A 68 14.86 9.46 -16.56
N SER A 69 15.59 9.06 -17.60
CA SER A 69 16.14 7.69 -17.68
C SER A 69 17.15 7.37 -16.56
N HIS A 70 17.81 8.38 -16.02
CA HIS A 70 18.77 8.27 -14.92
C HIS A 70 18.21 8.65 -13.56
N ASP A 71 16.99 9.20 -13.54
CA ASP A 71 16.31 9.70 -12.35
C ASP A 71 15.33 8.67 -11.83
N ARG A 72 15.70 8.01 -10.71
CA ARG A 72 14.80 7.07 -10.02
C ARG A 72 13.64 7.75 -9.30
N ASP A 73 13.62 9.08 -9.28
CA ASP A 73 12.60 9.88 -8.61
C ASP A 73 11.39 10.19 -9.51
N TYR A 74 11.36 9.63 -10.74
CA TYR A 74 10.21 9.76 -11.62
C TYR A 74 8.89 9.38 -10.93
N ILE A 75 7.93 10.29 -11.03
CA ILE A 75 6.56 10.14 -10.50
C ILE A 75 5.59 10.41 -11.64
N GLY A 76 4.71 9.46 -11.92
CA GLY A 76 3.67 9.58 -12.95
C GLY A 76 2.61 10.62 -12.58
N GLU A 77 1.87 11.09 -13.57
CA GLU A 77 0.90 12.20 -13.48
C GLU A 77 -0.14 12.02 -12.34
N HIS A 78 -0.60 10.79 -12.12
CA HIS A 78 -1.62 10.47 -11.11
C HIS A 78 -1.04 9.90 -9.82
N TRP A 79 0.28 9.97 -9.67
CA TRP A 79 1.02 9.40 -8.56
C TRP A 79 1.67 10.48 -7.71
N ASN A 80 2.03 10.13 -6.49
CA ASN A 80 2.82 10.98 -5.60
C ASN A 80 3.76 10.10 -4.76
N ARG A 81 4.69 10.72 -4.03
CA ARG A 81 5.68 10.00 -3.22
C ARG A 81 5.02 9.12 -2.16
N LYS A 82 3.95 9.62 -1.52
CA LYS A 82 3.24 8.88 -0.48
C LYS A 82 2.61 7.60 -1.01
N TYR A 83 1.90 7.66 -2.15
CA TYR A 83 1.29 6.47 -2.76
C TYR A 83 2.33 5.41 -3.14
N ILE A 84 3.43 5.84 -3.78
CA ILE A 84 4.52 4.94 -4.14
C ILE A 84 5.12 4.27 -2.90
N ARG A 85 5.36 5.03 -1.84
CA ARG A 85 5.90 4.49 -0.57
C ARG A 85 4.92 3.54 0.12
N ALA A 86 3.63 3.85 0.10
CA ALA A 86 2.60 2.97 0.66
C ALA A 86 2.57 1.62 -0.07
N ILE A 87 2.58 1.62 -1.41
CA ILE A 87 2.65 0.38 -2.20
C ILE A 87 3.92 -0.40 -1.88
N GLN A 88 5.08 0.26 -1.79
CA GLN A 88 6.33 -0.40 -1.42
C GLN A 88 6.25 -1.02 -0.02
N ALA A 89 5.62 -0.35 0.95
CA ALA A 89 5.41 -0.89 2.29
C ALA A 89 4.51 -2.13 2.27
N ILE A 90 3.40 -2.09 1.53
CA ILE A 90 2.51 -3.25 1.34
C ILE A 90 3.26 -4.40 0.67
N LEU A 91 4.02 -4.12 -0.39
CA LEU A 91 4.80 -5.13 -1.10
C LEU A 91 5.90 -5.75 -0.22
N ASN A 92 6.54 -4.97 0.65
CA ASN A 92 7.49 -5.51 1.62
C ASN A 92 6.79 -6.49 2.58
N ALA A 93 5.60 -6.14 3.08
CA ALA A 93 4.81 -7.02 3.95
C ALA A 93 4.33 -8.30 3.23
N THR A 94 4.06 -8.24 1.92
CA THR A 94 3.63 -9.37 1.09
C THR A 94 4.78 -10.07 0.36
N LYS A 95 6.03 -9.73 0.65
CA LYS A 95 7.24 -10.24 -0.02
C LYS A 95 7.24 -10.01 -1.54
N GLY A 96 6.64 -8.90 -1.98
CA GLY A 96 6.64 -8.45 -3.38
C GLY A 96 5.76 -9.26 -4.34
N LYS A 97 4.96 -10.21 -3.84
CA LYS A 97 4.19 -11.14 -4.65
C LYS A 97 2.73 -11.19 -4.19
N ILE A 98 1.82 -11.03 -5.12
CA ILE A 98 0.38 -11.21 -4.92
C ILE A 98 -0.03 -12.47 -5.67
N GLY A 99 -0.51 -13.46 -4.95
CA GLY A 99 -0.95 -14.74 -5.50
C GLY A 99 -2.44 -14.97 -5.26
N ARG A 100 -2.85 -16.23 -5.33
CA ARG A 100 -4.21 -16.69 -5.05
C ARG A 100 -4.61 -16.37 -3.61
N GLY A 101 -5.88 -16.06 -3.41
CA GLY A 101 -6.50 -15.86 -2.10
C GLY A 101 -7.09 -14.46 -1.92
N VAL A 102 -8.41 -14.35 -2.09
CA VAL A 102 -9.18 -13.10 -1.94
C VAL A 102 -8.94 -12.50 -0.54
N SER A 103 -9.04 -13.30 0.52
CA SER A 103 -8.84 -12.83 1.90
C SER A 103 -7.44 -12.24 2.14
N PHE A 104 -6.40 -12.82 1.54
CA PHE A 104 -5.04 -12.28 1.65
C PHE A 104 -4.92 -10.96 0.90
N PHE A 105 -5.46 -10.90 -0.32
CA PHE A 105 -5.49 -9.68 -1.13
C PHE A 105 -6.23 -8.55 -0.41
N GLU A 106 -7.43 -8.81 0.10
CA GLU A 106 -8.24 -7.83 0.81
C GLU A 106 -7.57 -7.31 2.09
N LYS A 107 -6.86 -8.17 2.80
CA LYS A 107 -6.04 -7.74 3.94
C LYS A 107 -4.87 -6.86 3.54
N ALA A 108 -4.25 -7.10 2.39
CA ALA A 108 -3.09 -6.35 1.92
C ALA A 108 -3.48 -5.02 1.25
N PHE A 109 -4.47 -5.05 0.36
CA PHE A 109 -4.83 -3.94 -0.52
C PHE A 109 -6.21 -3.32 -0.25
N GLY A 110 -6.96 -3.82 0.72
CA GLY A 110 -8.34 -3.38 0.98
C GLY A 110 -9.37 -4.21 0.20
N ARG A 111 -10.61 -4.19 0.70
CA ARG A 111 -11.75 -4.93 0.12
C ARG A 111 -12.33 -4.23 -1.12
N ASN A 112 -12.13 -2.92 -1.21
CA ASN A 112 -12.60 -2.05 -2.28
C ASN A 112 -11.63 -0.90 -2.53
N GLU A 113 -11.91 -0.08 -3.54
CA GLU A 113 -11.07 1.07 -3.90
C GLU A 113 -10.97 2.12 -2.79
N GLU A 114 -12.01 2.34 -2.00
CA GLU A 114 -12.01 3.28 -0.88
C GLU A 114 -10.99 2.86 0.19
N GLU A 115 -11.06 1.60 0.64
CA GLU A 115 -10.09 1.05 1.60
C GLU A 115 -8.68 1.06 1.03
N TYR A 116 -8.52 0.77 -0.26
CA TYR A 116 -7.22 0.86 -0.91
C TYR A 116 -6.66 2.28 -0.89
N MET A 117 -7.48 3.28 -1.23
CA MET A 117 -7.04 4.68 -1.20
C MET A 117 -6.72 5.15 0.22
N GLU A 118 -7.45 4.68 1.23
CA GLU A 118 -7.11 4.90 2.65
C GLU A 118 -5.72 4.34 2.98
N LEU A 119 -5.42 3.10 2.54
CA LEU A 119 -4.10 2.50 2.75
C LEU A 119 -2.98 3.32 2.11
N LEU A 120 -3.22 3.93 0.94
CA LEU A 120 -2.20 4.73 0.26
C LEU A 120 -1.83 6.02 1.01
N ILE A 121 -2.73 6.56 1.82
CA ILE A 121 -2.44 7.73 2.66
C ILE A 121 -2.03 7.35 4.10
N MET A 122 -2.25 6.11 4.52
CA MET A 122 -1.93 5.63 5.88
C MET A 122 -0.43 5.74 6.19
N PRO A 123 -0.04 6.04 7.44
CA PRO A 123 1.37 6.05 7.86
C PRO A 123 2.12 4.78 7.44
N GLU A 124 3.34 4.92 6.90
CA GLU A 124 4.12 3.79 6.36
C GLU A 124 4.39 2.72 7.43
N THR A 125 4.70 3.13 8.64
CA THR A 125 4.98 2.19 9.74
C THR A 125 3.74 1.37 10.11
N PHE A 126 2.53 1.96 9.99
CA PHE A 126 1.28 1.24 10.22
C PHE A 126 1.04 0.17 9.13
N LEU A 127 1.39 0.44 7.88
CA LEU A 127 1.31 -0.55 6.81
C LEU A 127 2.26 -1.73 7.01
N LEU A 128 3.49 -1.47 7.47
CA LEU A 128 4.52 -2.49 7.69
C LEU A 128 4.22 -3.39 8.88
N PHE A 129 3.65 -2.84 9.93
CA PHE A 129 3.31 -3.54 11.18
C PHE A 129 1.80 -3.48 11.46
N ARG A 130 0.99 -3.68 10.43
CA ARG A 130 -0.43 -3.37 10.40
C ARG A 130 -1.20 -3.94 11.58
N PHE A 131 -1.12 -5.26 11.79
CA PHE A 131 -1.86 -5.92 12.87
C PHE A 131 -1.44 -5.44 14.26
N PHE A 132 -0.18 -5.11 14.44
CA PHE A 132 0.34 -4.58 15.68
C PHE A 132 -0.24 -3.19 15.99
N PHE A 133 -0.19 -2.26 15.04
CA PHE A 133 -0.74 -0.90 15.23
C PHE A 133 -2.27 -0.88 15.26
N GLU A 134 -2.94 -1.82 14.58
CA GLU A 134 -4.38 -2.04 14.74
C GLU A 134 -4.71 -2.53 16.16
N HIS A 135 -3.96 -3.51 16.69
CA HIS A 135 -4.13 -4.04 18.04
C HIS A 135 -3.92 -2.97 19.12
N LEU A 136 -2.93 -2.10 18.95
CA LEU A 136 -2.66 -0.99 19.88
C LEU A 136 -3.65 0.19 19.74
N GLY A 137 -4.55 0.16 18.76
CA GLY A 137 -5.52 1.22 18.52
C GLY A 137 -4.99 2.45 17.79
N TYR A 138 -3.71 2.51 17.42
CA TYR A 138 -3.12 3.66 16.71
C TYR A 138 -3.77 3.90 15.35
N THR A 139 -4.06 2.83 14.61
CA THR A 139 -4.72 2.94 13.30
C THR A 139 -6.11 3.53 13.45
N GLN A 140 -6.85 3.15 14.49
CA GLN A 140 -8.17 3.67 14.77
C GLN A 140 -8.12 5.17 15.16
N GLN A 141 -7.20 5.56 16.02
CA GLN A 141 -7.00 6.95 16.41
C GLN A 141 -6.66 7.83 15.20
N TRP A 142 -5.81 7.34 14.29
CA TRP A 142 -5.50 8.05 13.04
C TRP A 142 -6.75 8.20 12.16
N ARG A 143 -7.56 7.16 12.00
CA ARG A 143 -8.81 7.20 11.23
C ARG A 143 -9.80 8.22 11.82
N GLU A 144 -9.96 8.24 13.13
CA GLU A 144 -10.81 9.19 13.83
C GLU A 144 -10.35 10.62 13.56
N ALA A 145 -9.05 10.91 13.76
CA ALA A 145 -8.50 12.23 13.48
C ALA A 145 -8.67 12.66 12.01
N MET A 146 -8.50 11.72 11.05
CA MET A 146 -8.75 11.99 9.62
C MET A 146 -10.22 12.19 9.30
N SER A 147 -11.13 11.53 10.01
CA SER A 147 -12.59 11.65 9.80
C SER A 147 -13.14 12.99 10.27
N GLU A 148 -12.50 13.63 11.24
CA GLU A 148 -12.87 14.95 11.76
C GLU A 148 -12.52 16.11 10.82
N LEU A 149 -11.76 15.85 9.74
CA LEU A 149 -11.40 16.86 8.76
C LEU A 149 -12.59 17.19 7.85
N THR A 150 -12.82 18.48 7.65
CA THR A 150 -13.64 18.99 6.56
C THR A 150 -12.97 18.77 5.20
N ASP A 151 -13.72 18.89 4.11
CA ASP A 151 -13.17 18.74 2.78
C ASP A 151 -12.07 19.80 2.49
N ALA A 152 -12.29 21.05 2.91
CA ALA A 152 -11.29 22.11 2.80
C ALA A 152 -9.99 21.79 3.57
N GLU A 153 -10.12 21.28 4.80
CA GLU A 153 -8.95 20.87 5.59
C GLU A 153 -8.22 19.68 4.95
N ARG A 154 -8.92 18.77 4.29
CA ARG A 154 -8.30 17.68 3.53
C ARG A 154 -7.53 18.19 2.32
N GLU A 155 -8.09 19.14 1.59
CA GLU A 155 -7.42 19.79 0.44
C GLU A 155 -6.11 20.49 0.87
N GLU A 156 -6.05 21.04 2.09
CA GLU A 156 -4.83 21.65 2.63
C GLU A 156 -3.83 20.60 3.15
N LEU A 157 -4.28 19.56 3.83
CA LEU A 157 -3.41 18.56 4.47
C LEU A 157 -2.82 17.57 3.47
N TYR A 158 -3.59 17.12 2.47
CA TYR A 158 -3.14 16.09 1.54
C TYR A 158 -1.87 16.46 0.76
N PRO A 159 -1.65 17.68 0.27
CA PRO A 159 -0.39 18.07 -0.35
C PRO A 159 0.83 17.88 0.57
N ILE A 160 0.67 18.06 1.89
CA ILE A 160 1.73 17.82 2.87
C ILE A 160 2.01 16.31 2.95
N ILE A 161 0.97 15.50 3.11
CA ILE A 161 1.07 14.03 3.16
C ILE A 161 1.69 13.48 1.87
N PHE A 162 1.30 13.99 0.69
CA PHE A 162 1.74 13.50 -0.61
C PHE A 162 3.23 13.72 -0.88
N LYS A 163 3.85 14.72 -0.26
CA LYS A 163 5.31 14.92 -0.31
C LYS A 163 6.07 13.80 0.38
N ASN A 164 5.44 13.14 1.37
CA ASN A 164 6.00 12.05 2.16
C ASN A 164 7.34 12.42 2.82
N ASP A 165 7.45 13.65 3.30
CA ASP A 165 8.58 14.14 4.10
C ASP A 165 8.04 14.63 5.45
N PHE A 166 8.36 13.90 6.51
CA PHE A 166 7.84 14.12 7.87
C PHE A 166 8.98 14.36 8.88
N ASN A 167 10.15 14.81 8.41
CA ASN A 167 11.32 14.98 9.26
C ASN A 167 11.16 16.12 10.28
N HIS A 168 10.44 17.17 9.93
CA HIS A 168 10.25 18.37 10.76
C HIS A 168 8.77 18.72 10.81
N ILE A 169 7.97 17.88 11.44
CA ILE A 169 6.50 17.98 11.44
C ILE A 169 6.03 19.36 11.95
N ASP A 170 6.69 19.90 12.96
CA ASP A 170 6.32 21.20 13.55
C ASP A 170 6.54 22.38 12.60
N GLU A 171 7.37 22.21 11.58
CA GLU A 171 7.66 23.22 10.54
C GLU A 171 6.73 23.10 9.33
N LEU A 172 6.00 21.96 9.18
CA LEU A 172 5.16 21.69 8.01
C LEU A 172 3.85 22.49 8.02
N THR A 173 3.36 22.86 9.19
CA THR A 173 2.09 23.58 9.34
C THR A 173 1.98 24.23 10.70
N GLU A 174 1.26 25.36 10.79
CA GLU A 174 0.90 26.01 12.03
C GLU A 174 -0.44 25.48 12.61
N ASN A 175 -1.20 24.74 11.83
CA ASN A 175 -2.48 24.17 12.22
C ASN A 175 -2.28 23.01 13.21
N GLU A 176 -2.70 23.17 14.45
CA GLU A 176 -2.55 22.17 15.51
C GLU A 176 -3.27 20.85 15.20
N LYS A 177 -4.41 20.89 14.54
CA LYS A 177 -5.15 19.70 14.11
C LYS A 177 -4.33 18.89 13.08
N PHE A 178 -3.68 19.59 12.14
CA PHE A 178 -2.79 18.94 11.15
C PHE A 178 -1.53 18.41 11.84
N ARG A 179 -0.92 19.16 12.75
CA ARG A 179 0.22 18.66 13.54
C ARG A 179 -0.13 17.39 14.30
N HIS A 180 -1.32 17.33 14.90
CA HIS A 180 -1.78 16.13 15.59
C HIS A 180 -1.83 14.92 14.64
N ILE A 181 -2.42 15.07 13.44
CA ILE A 181 -2.49 14.01 12.44
C ILE A 181 -1.09 13.64 11.93
N LEU A 182 -0.24 14.60 11.64
CA LEU A 182 1.10 14.37 11.11
C LEU A 182 2.00 13.61 12.10
N LYS A 183 1.76 13.69 13.41
CA LYS A 183 2.49 12.89 14.41
C LYS A 183 2.35 11.38 14.21
N PHE A 184 1.24 10.90 13.64
CA PHE A 184 1.09 9.49 13.29
C PHE A 184 2.04 9.04 12.18
N TYR A 185 2.57 9.98 11.38
CA TYR A 185 3.53 9.68 10.30
C TYR A 185 4.97 9.58 10.78
N LYS A 186 5.23 9.71 12.08
CA LYS A 186 6.54 9.42 12.67
C LYS A 186 7.02 8.03 12.25
N ASN A 187 8.30 7.90 11.96
CA ASN A 187 8.90 6.61 11.66
C ASN A 187 9.20 5.83 12.95
N TYR A 188 8.33 4.90 13.30
CA TYR A 188 8.45 4.05 14.48
C TYR A 188 9.40 2.85 14.33
N ARG A 189 10.09 2.67 13.19
CA ARG A 189 10.97 1.52 12.98
C ARG A 189 12.13 1.48 13.97
N GLY A 190 12.69 2.63 14.29
CA GLY A 190 13.74 2.75 15.30
C GLY A 190 13.23 2.33 16.68
N ASP A 191 12.08 2.83 17.07
CA ASP A 191 11.46 2.53 18.36
C ASP A 191 11.11 1.03 18.48
N ILE A 192 10.61 0.41 17.40
CA ILE A 192 10.29 -1.03 17.35
C ILE A 192 11.56 -1.90 17.39
N ALA A 193 12.68 -1.43 16.89
CA ALA A 193 13.94 -2.15 16.91
C ALA A 193 14.78 -1.94 18.18
N ASP A 194 14.48 -0.92 18.96
CA ASP A 194 15.21 -0.62 20.21
C ASP A 194 14.66 -1.48 21.35
N HIS A 195 15.48 -2.42 21.85
CA HIS A 195 15.15 -3.33 22.94
C HIS A 195 14.74 -2.63 24.24
N ASN A 196 15.09 -1.36 24.43
CA ASN A 196 14.73 -0.56 25.60
C ASN A 196 13.43 0.21 25.41
N SER A 197 12.87 0.25 24.21
CA SER A 197 11.63 0.99 23.94
C SER A 197 10.39 0.25 24.43
N GLU A 198 9.35 1.00 24.75
CA GLU A 198 8.03 0.45 25.07
C GLU A 198 7.44 -0.28 23.87
N LEU A 199 7.55 0.30 22.66
CA LEU A 199 7.01 -0.31 21.44
C LEU A 199 7.66 -1.66 21.12
N PHE A 200 8.96 -1.83 21.39
CA PHE A 200 9.62 -3.13 21.23
C PHE A 200 9.01 -4.18 22.17
N ARG A 201 8.82 -3.84 23.45
CA ARG A 201 8.19 -4.75 24.43
C ARG A 201 6.78 -5.15 24.03
N LEU A 202 5.95 -4.16 23.70
CA LEU A 202 4.58 -4.40 23.24
C LEU A 202 4.54 -5.24 21.96
N LYS A 203 5.50 -5.06 21.06
CA LYS A 203 5.62 -5.86 19.84
C LYS A 203 5.97 -7.32 20.15
N GLN A 204 6.87 -7.56 21.11
CA GLN A 204 7.19 -8.92 21.54
C GLN A 204 5.99 -9.62 22.19
N GLU A 205 5.27 -8.94 23.06
CA GLU A 205 4.06 -9.47 23.69
C GLU A 205 2.99 -9.85 22.65
N PHE A 206 2.77 -8.97 21.68
CA PHE A 206 1.86 -9.23 20.56
C PHE A 206 2.27 -10.45 19.74
N ASP A 207 3.56 -10.58 19.38
CA ASP A 207 4.06 -11.72 18.62
C ASP A 207 3.96 -13.04 19.39
N GLN A 208 4.18 -13.02 20.71
CA GLN A 208 4.00 -14.20 21.58
C GLN A 208 2.55 -14.64 21.64
N GLN A 209 1.60 -13.72 21.79
CA GLN A 209 0.17 -14.02 21.81
C GLN A 209 -0.27 -14.64 20.47
N LYS A 210 0.22 -14.14 19.35
CA LYS A 210 -0.09 -14.64 18.01
C LYS A 210 0.45 -16.05 17.75
N ASN A 211 1.56 -16.41 18.34
CA ASN A 211 2.18 -17.74 18.16
C ASN A 211 1.55 -18.82 19.07
N ASN A 212 0.75 -18.43 20.07
CA ASN A 212 0.07 -19.32 20.99
C ASN A 212 -1.39 -19.64 20.57
N VAL A 213 -1.83 -19.14 19.42
CA VAL A 213 -3.13 -19.41 18.77
C VAL A 213 -2.92 -20.22 17.50
#